data_43729ba06dac000c0318712794ef9123
#
_entry.id   43729ba06dac000c0318712794ef9123
#
_cell.length_a   1.000
_cell.length_b   1.000
_cell.length_c   1.000
_cell.angle_alpha   90.00
_cell.angle_beta   90.00
_cell.angle_gamma   90.00
#
_symmetry.space_group_name_H-M   'P 1'
#
loop_
_entity.id
_entity.type
_entity.pdbx_description
1 polymer ?
#
loop_
_entity_poly.entity_id
_entity_poly.type
_entity_poly.pdbx_seq_one_letter_code
_entity_poly.pdbx_strand_id
1 'polypeptide(L)'
;MSLPRRTTLTKYLIEQQREYNNLPADLRLLIEVVARACKAISYHVSKGALGDALGTAGSENVQGEVQKKLDILSNEILLEANEWGGNLAGMASEEMEQFFPIPANYPRGEYLLVFDPLDGSSNIDVNVSIGTIFSVLRCPDGQQPTEASFLQPGTQQVAAGYAVYGPQTVLVLTTGNGVNCFTLDRELGSWVLTQSDMRIPVDTREYAINASNSRHWHEPVQQYVNELNAGKEGPRQADFNMRWIASMVADVHRILSRGGIFMYPADKRTPDRPGKLRLMYEANPMSFIVEQAGGAATNGEQRILDITPGHLHERVAVFLGSKNEVDRVTRYHLERKK
;
A
#
# COMPACT_ATOMS: atom_id res chain seq x y z
N MET A 1 -15.97 -17.05 32.48
CA MET A 1 -14.82 -16.59 31.71
C MET A 1 -15.16 -15.21 31.18
N SER A 2 -14.52 -14.12 31.64
CA SER A 2 -14.72 -12.81 31.09
C SER A 2 -14.11 -12.81 29.67
N LEU A 3 -14.88 -12.39 28.66
CA LEU A 3 -14.35 -12.19 27.32
C LEU A 3 -13.14 -11.24 27.42
N PRO A 4 -12.00 -11.53 26.75
CA PRO A 4 -10.88 -10.61 26.73
C PRO A 4 -11.34 -9.25 26.20
N ARG A 5 -10.92 -8.16 26.85
CA ARG A 5 -11.25 -6.79 26.39
C ARG A 5 -10.66 -6.59 24.98
N ARG A 6 -11.51 -6.67 23.96
CA ARG A 6 -11.11 -6.43 22.58
C ARG A 6 -10.96 -4.93 22.34
N THR A 7 -9.80 -4.48 21.90
CA THR A 7 -9.58 -3.09 21.50
C THR A 7 -10.04 -2.92 20.06
N THR A 8 -11.09 -2.12 19.85
CA THR A 8 -11.57 -1.76 18.50
C THR A 8 -10.69 -0.66 17.89
N LEU A 9 -10.72 -0.51 16.56
CA LEU A 9 -10.03 0.58 15.87
C LEU A 9 -10.41 1.95 16.45
N THR A 10 -11.69 2.22 16.66
CA THR A 10 -12.17 3.46 17.27
C THR A 10 -11.54 3.70 18.64
N LYS A 11 -11.54 2.67 19.51
CA LYS A 11 -10.92 2.79 20.83
C LYS A 11 -9.42 3.06 20.72
N TYR A 12 -8.71 2.31 19.86
CA TYR A 12 -7.29 2.48 19.61
C TYR A 12 -6.98 3.92 19.16
N LEU A 13 -7.70 4.44 18.17
CA LEU A 13 -7.47 5.80 17.65
C LEU A 13 -7.75 6.89 18.69
N ILE A 14 -8.76 6.71 19.55
CA ILE A 14 -9.03 7.63 20.67
C ILE A 14 -7.89 7.58 21.71
N GLU A 15 -7.36 6.40 22.01
CA GLU A 15 -6.22 6.22 22.91
C GLU A 15 -4.97 6.88 22.33
N GLN A 16 -4.68 6.68 21.04
CA GLN A 16 -3.59 7.33 20.30
C GLN A 16 -3.73 8.87 20.29
N GLN A 17 -4.94 9.38 20.09
CA GLN A 17 -5.22 10.82 20.14
C GLN A 17 -4.91 11.43 21.51
N ARG A 18 -5.11 10.69 22.59
CA ARG A 18 -4.81 11.15 23.97
C ARG A 18 -3.33 11.05 24.31
N GLU A 19 -2.64 10.07 23.75
CA GLU A 19 -1.23 9.79 24.04
C GLU A 19 -0.29 10.63 23.18
N TYR A 20 -0.63 10.79 21.90
CA TYR A 20 0.20 11.49 20.93
C TYR A 20 -0.56 12.70 20.34
N ASN A 21 0.05 13.86 20.38
CA ASN A 21 -0.57 15.09 19.86
C ASN A 21 -0.64 15.17 18.32
N ASN A 22 -0.28 14.09 17.61
CA ASN A 22 -0.20 14.04 16.15
C ASN A 22 -1.44 13.42 15.47
N LEU A 23 -2.46 13.05 16.22
CA LEU A 23 -3.71 12.51 15.69
C LEU A 23 -4.90 13.44 16.00
N PRO A 24 -5.10 14.53 15.22
CA PRO A 24 -6.28 15.40 15.38
C PRO A 24 -7.60 14.63 15.15
N ALA A 25 -8.70 15.16 15.68
CA ALA A 25 -10.00 14.55 15.59
C ALA A 25 -10.45 14.31 14.13
N ASP A 26 -10.17 15.25 13.23
CA ASP A 26 -10.53 15.16 11.82
C ASP A 26 -9.75 14.06 11.09
N LEU A 27 -8.44 13.89 11.39
CA LEU A 27 -7.65 12.78 10.86
C LEU A 27 -8.16 11.44 11.39
N ARG A 28 -8.50 11.36 12.69
CA ARG A 28 -9.11 10.17 13.28
C ARG A 28 -10.42 9.81 12.58
N LEU A 29 -11.31 10.77 12.38
CA LEU A 29 -12.59 10.56 11.69
C LEU A 29 -12.38 10.11 10.24
N LEU A 30 -11.44 10.72 9.51
CA LEU A 30 -11.10 10.31 8.15
C LEU A 30 -10.65 8.85 8.11
N ILE A 31 -9.73 8.43 8.99
CA ILE A 31 -9.27 7.05 9.07
C ILE A 31 -10.44 6.08 9.33
N GLU A 32 -11.38 6.45 10.23
CA GLU A 32 -12.56 5.64 10.51
C GLU A 32 -13.49 5.51 9.30
N VAL A 33 -13.62 6.59 8.48
CA VAL A 33 -14.41 6.56 7.25
C VAL A 33 -13.76 5.65 6.20
N VAL A 34 -12.46 5.76 5.98
CA VAL A 34 -11.71 4.88 5.06
C VAL A 34 -11.84 3.42 5.51
N ALA A 35 -11.64 3.14 6.80
CA ALA A 35 -11.79 1.80 7.35
C ALA A 35 -13.22 1.25 7.18
N ARG A 36 -14.24 2.11 7.20
CA ARG A 36 -15.63 1.73 6.91
C ARG A 36 -15.84 1.41 5.42
N ALA A 37 -15.26 2.21 4.52
CA ALA A 37 -15.26 1.92 3.09
C ALA A 37 -14.61 0.56 2.79
N CYS A 38 -13.46 0.26 3.40
CA CYS A 38 -12.82 -1.05 3.28
C CYS A 38 -13.72 -2.22 3.76
N LYS A 39 -14.60 -2.00 4.76
CA LYS A 39 -15.60 -3.03 5.14
C LYS A 39 -16.61 -3.28 4.03
N ALA A 40 -17.08 -2.21 3.39
CA ALA A 40 -18.04 -2.34 2.28
C ALA A 40 -17.38 -3.07 1.09
N ILE A 41 -16.14 -2.70 0.73
CA ILE A 41 -15.37 -3.40 -0.31
C ILE A 41 -15.19 -4.87 0.06
N SER A 42 -14.78 -5.19 1.30
CA SER A 42 -14.66 -6.58 1.79
C SER A 42 -15.93 -7.39 1.62
N TYR A 43 -17.09 -6.76 1.84
CA TYR A 43 -18.37 -7.43 1.61
C TYR A 43 -18.56 -7.81 0.15
N HIS A 44 -18.32 -6.89 -0.79
CA HIS A 44 -18.44 -7.16 -2.22
C HIS A 44 -17.42 -8.19 -2.71
N VAL A 45 -16.15 -8.08 -2.29
CA VAL A 45 -15.11 -9.09 -2.57
C VAL A 45 -15.55 -10.48 -2.12
N SER A 46 -16.11 -10.60 -0.91
CA SER A 46 -16.54 -11.89 -0.36
C SER A 46 -17.74 -12.51 -1.08
N LYS A 47 -18.51 -11.73 -1.82
CA LYS A 47 -19.61 -12.22 -2.65
C LYS A 47 -19.13 -12.82 -3.98
N GLY A 48 -18.03 -12.32 -4.52
CA GLY A 48 -17.48 -12.82 -5.78
C GLY A 48 -18.56 -12.91 -6.87
N ALA A 49 -18.69 -14.09 -7.48
CA ALA A 49 -19.68 -14.34 -8.53
C ALA A 49 -21.15 -14.16 -8.07
N LEU A 50 -21.44 -14.31 -6.77
CA LEU A 50 -22.78 -14.11 -6.25
C LEU A 50 -23.21 -12.64 -6.22
N GLY A 51 -22.26 -11.72 -6.26
CA GLY A 51 -22.51 -10.27 -6.22
C GLY A 51 -22.38 -9.59 -7.59
N ASP A 52 -22.25 -10.35 -8.67
CA ASP A 52 -21.98 -9.85 -10.04
C ASP A 52 -20.74 -8.92 -10.12
N ALA A 53 -19.82 -9.07 -9.17
CA ALA A 53 -18.64 -8.23 -9.02
C ALA A 53 -17.42 -8.75 -9.81
N LEU A 54 -17.49 -9.96 -10.39
CA LEU A 54 -16.42 -10.56 -11.17
C LEU A 54 -16.47 -10.17 -12.65
N GLY A 55 -15.34 -10.33 -13.33
CA GLY A 55 -15.20 -10.10 -14.77
C GLY A 55 -14.79 -8.66 -15.11
N THR A 56 -14.59 -8.43 -16.41
CA THR A 56 -14.19 -7.13 -16.95
C THR A 56 -15.36 -6.16 -17.02
N ALA A 57 -15.10 -4.88 -16.81
CA ALA A 57 -16.08 -3.82 -16.99
C ALA A 57 -16.32 -3.47 -18.48
N GLY A 58 -15.49 -3.99 -19.39
CA GLY A 58 -15.52 -3.63 -20.81
C GLY A 58 -14.86 -2.30 -21.11
N SER A 59 -14.16 -1.72 -20.12
CA SER A 59 -13.40 -0.46 -20.23
C SER A 59 -11.94 -0.71 -19.85
N GLU A 60 -11.08 0.22 -20.32
CA GLU A 60 -9.70 0.33 -19.85
C GLU A 60 -9.60 1.56 -18.96
N ASN A 61 -8.73 1.49 -17.93
CA ASN A 61 -8.43 2.67 -17.14
C ASN A 61 -7.56 3.65 -17.94
N VAL A 62 -7.34 4.83 -17.39
CA VAL A 62 -6.54 5.92 -18.01
C VAL A 62 -5.11 5.52 -18.37
N GLN A 63 -4.67 4.34 -17.94
CA GLN A 63 -3.35 3.79 -18.17
C GLN A 63 -3.33 2.63 -19.17
N GLY A 64 -4.48 2.31 -19.78
CA GLY A 64 -4.64 1.22 -20.75
C GLY A 64 -4.67 -0.17 -20.11
N GLU A 65 -5.01 -0.25 -18.82
CA GLU A 65 -5.21 -1.53 -18.12
C GLU A 65 -6.70 -1.88 -18.13
N VAL A 66 -7.03 -3.16 -18.39
CA VAL A 66 -8.42 -3.63 -18.42
C VAL A 66 -9.01 -3.55 -17.03
N GLN A 67 -9.99 -2.67 -16.82
CA GLN A 67 -10.70 -2.53 -15.54
C GLN A 67 -11.59 -3.72 -15.27
N LYS A 68 -11.59 -4.15 -14.01
CA LYS A 68 -12.58 -5.08 -13.49
C LYS A 68 -13.76 -4.34 -12.89
N LYS A 69 -14.93 -4.96 -12.86
CA LYS A 69 -16.12 -4.38 -12.24
C LYS A 69 -15.86 -4.00 -10.78
N LEU A 70 -15.06 -4.81 -10.10
CA LEU A 70 -14.73 -4.59 -8.69
C LEU A 70 -13.78 -3.40 -8.47
N ASP A 71 -12.91 -3.09 -9.43
CA ASP A 71 -12.06 -1.87 -9.38
C ASP A 71 -12.93 -0.62 -9.37
N ILE A 72 -13.87 -0.54 -10.32
CA ILE A 72 -14.81 0.58 -10.43
C ILE A 72 -15.65 0.72 -9.14
N LEU A 73 -16.25 -0.39 -8.69
CA LEU A 73 -17.07 -0.39 -7.48
C LEU A 73 -16.29 0.02 -6.24
N SER A 74 -15.04 -0.45 -6.10
CA SER A 74 -14.18 -0.09 -4.96
C SER A 74 -13.81 1.38 -4.98
N ASN A 75 -13.54 1.93 -6.16
CA ASN A 75 -13.29 3.34 -6.36
C ASN A 75 -14.50 4.20 -5.96
N GLU A 76 -15.69 3.87 -6.46
CA GLU A 76 -16.94 4.55 -6.12
C GLU A 76 -17.21 4.51 -4.61
N ILE A 77 -17.08 3.36 -3.96
CA ILE A 77 -17.27 3.21 -2.51
C ILE A 77 -16.34 4.14 -1.73
N LEU A 78 -15.08 4.26 -2.12
CA LEU A 78 -14.11 5.14 -1.44
C LEU A 78 -14.46 6.62 -1.66
N LEU A 79 -14.82 7.02 -2.88
CA LEU A 79 -15.21 8.40 -3.18
C LEU A 79 -16.48 8.79 -2.41
N GLU A 80 -17.57 8.04 -2.56
CA GLU A 80 -18.86 8.31 -1.93
C GLU A 80 -18.77 8.32 -0.39
N ALA A 81 -17.98 7.43 0.20
CA ALA A 81 -17.82 7.40 1.65
C ALA A 81 -17.15 8.65 2.20
N ASN A 82 -16.24 9.29 1.43
CA ASN A 82 -15.33 10.31 1.93
C ASN A 82 -15.66 11.75 1.47
N GLU A 83 -16.48 11.93 0.41
CA GLU A 83 -16.73 13.26 -0.19
C GLU A 83 -17.50 14.24 0.70
N TRP A 84 -18.35 13.74 1.60
CA TRP A 84 -19.30 14.55 2.38
C TRP A 84 -18.88 14.85 3.81
N GLY A 85 -17.84 14.19 4.31
CA GLY A 85 -17.47 14.18 5.75
C GLY A 85 -16.79 15.45 6.26
N GLY A 86 -16.43 16.39 5.39
CA GLY A 86 -15.79 17.66 5.77
C GLY A 86 -14.33 17.55 6.22
N ASN A 87 -13.70 16.38 6.09
CA ASN A 87 -12.30 16.17 6.50
C ASN A 87 -11.32 16.34 5.33
N LEU A 88 -11.80 16.23 4.08
CA LEU A 88 -10.98 16.25 2.89
C LEU A 88 -11.10 17.55 2.09
N ALA A 89 -9.98 17.98 1.50
CA ALA A 89 -9.95 18.97 0.44
C ALA A 89 -10.10 18.35 -0.95
N GLY A 90 -9.59 17.12 -1.13
CA GLY A 90 -9.66 16.37 -2.38
C GLY A 90 -9.17 14.94 -2.23
N MET A 91 -9.38 14.15 -3.27
CA MET A 91 -8.96 12.75 -3.35
C MET A 91 -8.22 12.48 -4.65
N ALA A 92 -7.24 11.57 -4.65
CA ALA A 92 -6.59 11.07 -5.84
C ALA A 92 -6.63 9.54 -5.84
N SER A 93 -7.10 8.96 -6.92
CA SER A 93 -7.23 7.52 -7.11
C SER A 93 -6.39 7.04 -8.28
N GLU A 94 -5.85 5.83 -8.18
CA GLU A 94 -5.17 5.16 -9.28
C GLU A 94 -6.06 5.02 -10.52
N GLU A 95 -7.37 4.83 -10.33
CA GLU A 95 -8.37 4.59 -11.37
C GLU A 95 -8.86 5.86 -12.08
N MET A 96 -8.44 7.04 -11.62
CA MET A 96 -8.89 8.33 -12.14
C MET A 96 -7.73 9.12 -12.74
N GLU A 97 -7.93 9.72 -13.92
CA GLU A 97 -6.90 10.53 -14.58
C GLU A 97 -6.53 11.80 -13.78
N GLN A 98 -7.53 12.43 -13.19
CA GLN A 98 -7.39 13.65 -12.42
C GLN A 98 -7.80 13.42 -10.97
N PHE A 99 -7.35 14.28 -10.07
CA PHE A 99 -7.84 14.25 -8.71
C PHE A 99 -9.34 14.59 -8.65
N PHE A 100 -10.03 14.07 -7.65
CA PHE A 100 -11.43 14.31 -7.35
C PHE A 100 -11.55 15.50 -6.36
N PRO A 101 -12.02 16.67 -6.78
CA PRO A 101 -12.28 17.77 -5.88
C PRO A 101 -13.54 17.48 -5.05
N ILE A 102 -13.54 17.85 -3.77
CA ILE A 102 -14.76 17.74 -2.96
C ILE A 102 -15.86 18.63 -3.58
N PRO A 103 -17.06 18.07 -3.85
CA PRO A 103 -18.17 18.82 -4.41
C PRO A 103 -18.52 20.09 -3.62
N ALA A 104 -18.92 21.15 -4.30
CA ALA A 104 -19.12 22.47 -3.71
C ALA A 104 -20.24 22.53 -2.63
N ASN A 105 -21.15 21.57 -2.64
CA ASN A 105 -22.22 21.43 -1.65
C ASN A 105 -21.77 20.78 -0.33
N TYR A 106 -20.52 20.29 -0.26
CA TYR A 106 -19.96 19.70 0.95
C TYR A 106 -18.86 20.58 1.54
N PRO A 107 -18.68 20.57 2.87
CA PRO A 107 -17.58 21.28 3.50
C PRO A 107 -16.24 20.63 3.13
N ARG A 108 -15.19 21.45 3.04
CA ARG A 108 -13.82 21.00 2.80
C ARG A 108 -13.03 20.98 4.10
N GLY A 109 -12.12 20.02 4.21
CA GLY A 109 -11.21 19.87 5.32
C GLY A 109 -9.74 20.11 4.91
N GLU A 110 -8.82 19.70 5.80
CA GLU A 110 -7.38 19.96 5.68
C GLU A 110 -6.59 18.82 5.04
N TYR A 111 -7.23 17.70 4.70
CA TYR A 111 -6.53 16.49 4.25
C TYR A 111 -6.77 16.18 2.79
N LEU A 112 -5.81 15.47 2.21
CA LEU A 112 -5.88 14.85 0.89
C LEU A 112 -5.82 13.34 1.10
N LEU A 113 -6.73 12.60 0.47
CA LEU A 113 -6.73 11.14 0.48
C LEU A 113 -6.19 10.64 -0.85
N VAL A 114 -5.18 9.78 -0.80
CA VAL A 114 -4.55 9.14 -1.97
C VAL A 114 -4.74 7.64 -1.82
N PHE A 115 -5.24 6.94 -2.85
CA PHE A 115 -5.51 5.52 -2.74
C PHE A 115 -5.43 4.76 -4.06
N ASP A 116 -5.03 3.49 -3.96
CA ASP A 116 -5.32 2.43 -4.91
C ASP A 116 -6.56 1.69 -4.37
N PRO A 117 -7.70 1.77 -5.06
CA PRO A 117 -8.92 1.16 -4.56
C PRO A 117 -8.85 -0.37 -4.48
N LEU A 118 -8.09 -1.01 -5.38
CA LEU A 118 -8.01 -2.47 -5.41
C LEU A 118 -6.70 -3.01 -6.02
N ASP A 119 -5.63 -3.02 -5.21
CA ASP A 119 -4.36 -3.67 -5.57
C ASP A 119 -4.53 -5.15 -5.87
N GLY A 120 -3.88 -5.60 -6.92
CA GLY A 120 -3.87 -7.00 -7.32
C GLY A 120 -5.07 -7.41 -8.17
N SER A 121 -5.67 -6.52 -8.95
CA SER A 121 -6.87 -6.75 -9.77
C SER A 121 -6.81 -7.99 -10.67
N SER A 122 -5.62 -8.39 -11.12
CA SER A 122 -5.42 -9.65 -11.87
C SER A 122 -5.78 -10.92 -11.07
N ASN A 123 -5.85 -10.82 -9.75
CA ASN A 123 -6.15 -11.92 -8.84
C ASN A 123 -7.66 -12.06 -8.51
N ILE A 124 -8.49 -11.11 -8.93
CA ILE A 124 -9.93 -11.09 -8.63
C ILE A 124 -10.61 -12.37 -9.08
N ASP A 125 -10.44 -12.72 -10.36
CA ASP A 125 -11.18 -13.82 -10.98
C ASP A 125 -10.63 -15.21 -10.59
N VAL A 126 -9.48 -15.28 -9.92
CA VAL A 126 -8.82 -16.54 -9.51
C VAL A 126 -8.82 -16.75 -8.00
N ASN A 127 -9.58 -15.92 -7.26
CA ASN A 127 -9.80 -16.04 -5.84
C ASN A 127 -8.51 -15.98 -4.98
N VAL A 128 -7.58 -15.11 -5.37
CA VAL A 128 -6.36 -14.82 -4.60
C VAL A 128 -6.51 -13.47 -3.92
N SER A 129 -5.84 -13.29 -2.78
CA SER A 129 -5.94 -12.07 -1.97
C SER A 129 -5.62 -10.80 -2.77
N ILE A 130 -6.46 -9.81 -2.59
CA ILE A 130 -6.40 -8.45 -3.14
C ILE A 130 -6.57 -7.45 -2.01
N GLY A 131 -6.45 -6.15 -2.28
CA GLY A 131 -6.66 -5.20 -1.19
C GLY A 131 -6.73 -3.74 -1.64
N THR A 132 -6.99 -2.86 -0.69
CA THR A 132 -7.01 -1.41 -0.85
C THR A 132 -5.77 -0.82 -0.19
N ILE A 133 -5.09 0.12 -0.84
CA ILE A 133 -3.96 0.87 -0.27
C ILE A 133 -4.38 2.34 -0.15
N PHE A 134 -4.03 2.99 0.95
CA PHE A 134 -4.31 4.42 1.11
C PHE A 134 -3.24 5.15 1.91
N SER A 135 -3.14 6.46 1.66
CA SER A 135 -2.40 7.39 2.48
C SER A 135 -3.10 8.73 2.60
N VAL A 136 -2.75 9.47 3.63
CA VAL A 136 -3.30 10.78 3.93
C VAL A 136 -2.16 11.79 3.96
N LEU A 137 -2.34 12.89 3.22
CA LEU A 137 -1.46 14.06 3.20
C LEU A 137 -2.20 15.27 3.78
N ARG A 138 -1.48 16.29 4.22
CA ARG A 138 -2.10 17.60 4.51
C ARG A 138 -2.25 18.39 3.21
N CYS A 139 -3.40 19.02 3.03
CA CYS A 139 -3.56 20.02 1.98
C CYS A 139 -2.75 21.27 2.34
N PRO A 140 -1.96 21.82 1.44
CA PRO A 140 -1.25 23.07 1.69
C PRO A 140 -2.22 24.22 2.01
N ASP A 141 -1.88 25.01 3.02
CA ASP A 141 -2.53 26.19 3.60
C ASP A 141 -3.81 26.71 2.94
N GLY A 142 -4.97 26.14 3.31
CA GLY A 142 -6.30 26.68 3.01
C GLY A 142 -6.63 26.94 1.54
N GLN A 143 -5.78 26.52 0.61
CA GLN A 143 -5.97 26.68 -0.82
C GLN A 143 -6.96 25.60 -1.34
N GLN A 144 -7.64 25.94 -2.40
CA GLN A 144 -8.36 24.94 -3.19
C GLN A 144 -7.33 23.95 -3.73
N PRO A 145 -7.51 22.63 -3.53
CA PRO A 145 -6.53 21.66 -3.99
C PRO A 145 -6.39 21.73 -5.50
N THR A 146 -5.14 21.63 -5.94
CA THR A 146 -4.76 21.42 -7.33
C THR A 146 -4.01 20.10 -7.42
N GLU A 147 -3.67 19.64 -8.62
CA GLU A 147 -2.82 18.46 -8.75
C GLU A 147 -1.50 18.62 -7.97
N ALA A 148 -0.90 19.81 -8.02
CA ALA A 148 0.34 20.11 -7.29
C ALA A 148 0.22 19.95 -5.78
N SER A 149 -0.98 20.09 -5.19
CA SER A 149 -1.21 19.89 -3.76
C SER A 149 -0.98 18.43 -3.33
N PHE A 150 -1.11 17.47 -4.25
CA PHE A 150 -0.86 16.05 -4.00
C PHE A 150 0.61 15.66 -4.21
N LEU A 151 1.38 16.41 -5.02
CA LEU A 151 2.74 16.06 -5.41
C LEU A 151 3.75 16.29 -4.27
N GLN A 152 3.51 15.65 -3.15
CA GLN A 152 4.35 15.73 -1.95
C GLN A 152 5.19 14.46 -1.81
N PRO A 153 6.43 14.56 -1.30
CA PRO A 153 7.23 13.38 -1.01
C PRO A 153 6.56 12.50 0.06
N GLY A 154 6.84 11.20 0.03
CA GLY A 154 6.24 10.24 0.95
C GLY A 154 6.47 10.52 2.43
N THR A 155 7.50 11.32 2.76
CA THR A 155 7.78 11.81 4.13
C THR A 155 6.70 12.75 4.67
N GLN A 156 5.83 13.31 3.83
CA GLN A 156 4.72 14.19 4.24
C GLN A 156 3.43 13.44 4.59
N GLN A 157 3.41 12.11 4.43
CA GLN A 157 2.27 11.31 4.84
C GLN A 157 2.04 11.41 6.35
N VAL A 158 0.81 11.72 6.76
CA VAL A 158 0.39 11.79 8.17
C VAL A 158 -0.26 10.49 8.64
N ALA A 159 -0.73 9.67 7.72
CA ALA A 159 -1.19 8.31 7.95
C ALA A 159 -1.06 7.50 6.67
N ALA A 160 -0.85 6.19 6.79
CA ALA A 160 -0.97 5.25 5.69
C ALA A 160 -1.51 3.91 6.19
N GLY A 161 -2.18 3.19 5.31
CA GLY A 161 -2.72 1.89 5.63
C GLY A 161 -3.04 1.09 4.39
N TYR A 162 -3.32 -0.17 4.59
CA TYR A 162 -3.91 -1.03 3.57
C TYR A 162 -4.87 -2.03 4.19
N ALA A 163 -5.88 -2.43 3.42
CA ALA A 163 -6.71 -3.57 3.75
C ALA A 163 -6.33 -4.76 2.85
N VAL A 164 -6.29 -5.97 3.41
CA VAL A 164 -6.18 -7.23 2.63
C VAL A 164 -7.49 -7.97 2.72
N TYR A 165 -8.06 -8.29 1.57
CA TYR A 165 -9.25 -9.11 1.40
C TYR A 165 -8.84 -10.53 1.02
N GLY A 166 -8.63 -11.36 2.04
CA GLY A 166 -8.15 -12.74 1.92
C GLY A 166 -8.92 -13.68 2.85
N PRO A 167 -8.30 -14.78 3.32
CA PRO A 167 -8.92 -15.69 4.29
C PRO A 167 -9.45 -14.98 5.53
N GLN A 168 -8.74 -13.93 5.97
CA GLN A 168 -9.21 -12.92 6.90
C GLN A 168 -9.22 -11.57 6.18
N THR A 169 -10.14 -10.69 6.57
CA THR A 169 -10.04 -9.29 6.19
C THR A 169 -9.27 -8.56 7.28
N VAL A 170 -8.13 -7.99 6.93
CA VAL A 170 -7.28 -7.26 7.87
C VAL A 170 -7.05 -5.83 7.38
N LEU A 171 -6.91 -4.91 8.32
CA LEU A 171 -6.51 -3.52 8.09
C LEU A 171 -5.20 -3.28 8.82
N VAL A 172 -4.17 -2.88 8.11
CA VAL A 172 -2.89 -2.44 8.68
C VAL A 172 -2.83 -0.92 8.60
N LEU A 173 -2.41 -0.29 9.68
CA LEU A 173 -2.42 1.16 9.83
C LEU A 173 -1.17 1.65 10.55
N THR A 174 -0.65 2.78 10.06
CA THR A 174 0.29 3.64 10.78
C THR A 174 -0.16 5.09 10.75
N THR A 175 0.07 5.78 11.85
CA THR A 175 -0.07 7.24 12.00
C THR A 175 1.28 7.89 12.33
N GLY A 176 2.38 7.21 11.96
CA GLY A 176 3.75 7.63 12.25
C GLY A 176 4.31 7.15 13.60
N ASN A 177 3.54 6.34 14.35
CA ASN A 177 3.93 5.81 15.67
C ASN A 177 3.84 4.27 15.67
N GLY A 178 4.63 3.60 14.82
CA GLY A 178 4.59 2.15 14.66
C GLY A 178 3.44 1.67 13.76
N VAL A 179 3.30 0.36 13.66
CA VAL A 179 2.35 -0.31 12.75
C VAL A 179 1.46 -1.27 13.52
N ASN A 180 0.15 -1.18 13.30
CA ASN A 180 -0.82 -2.03 13.98
C ASN A 180 -1.75 -2.71 12.97
N CYS A 181 -2.16 -3.94 13.29
CA CYS A 181 -3.06 -4.74 12.47
C CYS A 181 -4.38 -5.00 13.20
N PHE A 182 -5.46 -4.80 12.47
CA PHE A 182 -6.83 -5.02 12.92
C PHE A 182 -7.49 -6.06 12.02
N THR A 183 -8.18 -7.01 12.62
CA THR A 183 -8.98 -8.00 11.89
C THR A 183 -10.45 -7.59 11.93
N LEU A 184 -11.14 -7.73 10.81
CA LEU A 184 -12.58 -7.48 10.74
C LEU A 184 -13.35 -8.62 11.40
N ASP A 185 -13.97 -8.32 12.52
CA ASP A 185 -15.03 -9.16 13.09
C ASP A 185 -16.31 -8.92 12.26
N ARG A 186 -16.62 -9.85 11.37
CA ARG A 186 -17.73 -9.71 10.41
C ARG A 186 -19.10 -9.76 11.09
N GLU A 187 -19.22 -10.43 12.22
CA GLU A 187 -20.50 -10.54 12.98
C GLU A 187 -20.82 -9.21 13.66
N LEU A 188 -19.82 -8.58 14.27
CA LEU A 188 -19.98 -7.29 14.95
C LEU A 188 -19.76 -6.08 14.03
N GLY A 189 -19.25 -6.30 12.82
CA GLY A 189 -18.87 -5.24 11.89
C GLY A 189 -17.75 -4.34 12.42
N SER A 190 -16.89 -4.83 13.30
CA SER A 190 -15.87 -4.05 14.00
C SER A 190 -14.46 -4.48 13.62
N TRP A 191 -13.58 -3.50 13.41
CA TRP A 191 -12.15 -3.74 13.32
C TRP A 191 -11.58 -3.94 14.73
N VAL A 192 -10.97 -5.08 14.98
CA VAL A 192 -10.42 -5.46 16.29
C VAL A 192 -8.91 -5.58 16.19
N LEU A 193 -8.18 -4.90 17.07
CA LEU A 193 -6.72 -4.98 17.18
C LEU A 193 -6.30 -6.43 17.46
N THR A 194 -5.57 -7.03 16.53
CA THR A 194 -5.09 -8.40 16.64
C THR A 194 -3.57 -8.49 16.75
N GLN A 195 -2.85 -7.48 16.24
CA GLN A 195 -1.41 -7.40 16.41
C GLN A 195 -0.99 -5.93 16.55
N SER A 196 -0.36 -5.61 17.66
CA SER A 196 0.20 -4.30 17.97
C SER A 196 1.70 -4.26 17.68
N ASP A 197 2.19 -3.08 17.31
CA ASP A 197 3.62 -2.81 17.10
C ASP A 197 4.32 -3.86 16.23
N MET A 198 3.76 -4.08 15.02
CA MET A 198 4.35 -5.02 14.05
C MET A 198 5.79 -4.60 13.72
N ARG A 199 6.70 -5.57 13.69
CA ARG A 199 8.12 -5.34 13.39
C ARG A 199 8.61 -6.31 12.34
N ILE A 200 9.32 -5.77 11.33
CA ILE A 200 9.98 -6.55 10.29
C ILE A 200 11.35 -6.98 10.81
N PRO A 201 11.67 -8.29 10.82
CA PRO A 201 13.04 -8.75 11.12
C PRO A 201 14.06 -8.08 10.18
N VAL A 202 15.21 -7.67 10.71
CA VAL A 202 16.28 -7.01 9.98
C VAL A 202 16.86 -7.93 8.89
N ASP A 203 16.96 -9.23 9.19
CA ASP A 203 17.39 -10.28 8.29
C ASP A 203 16.23 -11.17 7.87
N THR A 204 16.33 -11.76 6.68
CA THR A 204 15.33 -12.69 6.18
C THR A 204 15.95 -13.77 5.29
N ARG A 205 15.14 -14.82 5.02
CA ARG A 205 15.41 -15.85 4.01
C ARG A 205 14.24 -16.01 3.03
N GLU A 206 13.43 -14.98 2.87
CA GLU A 206 12.34 -14.95 1.91
C GLU A 206 12.45 -13.74 0.98
N TYR A 207 12.10 -13.95 -0.28
CA TYR A 207 12.02 -12.89 -1.27
C TYR A 207 10.80 -13.09 -2.18
N ALA A 208 10.28 -11.99 -2.71
CA ALA A 208 9.18 -11.97 -3.65
C ALA A 208 9.59 -11.16 -4.89
N ILE A 209 9.53 -11.80 -6.06
CA ILE A 209 9.77 -11.18 -7.36
C ILE A 209 9.11 -12.01 -8.45
N ASN A 210 8.62 -11.38 -9.50
CA ASN A 210 8.14 -12.13 -10.67
C ASN A 210 9.33 -12.69 -11.47
N ALA A 211 9.72 -13.93 -11.17
CA ALA A 211 10.88 -14.60 -11.77
C ALA A 211 10.74 -14.80 -13.29
N SER A 212 9.52 -14.77 -13.86
CA SER A 212 9.30 -14.87 -15.30
C SER A 212 9.94 -13.72 -16.10
N ASN A 213 10.22 -12.60 -15.41
CA ASN A 213 10.86 -11.41 -15.98
C ASN A 213 12.39 -11.42 -15.89
N SER A 214 13.00 -12.51 -15.40
CA SER A 214 14.45 -12.58 -15.12
C SER A 214 15.35 -12.16 -16.29
N ARG A 215 14.98 -12.53 -17.53
CA ARG A 215 15.72 -12.16 -18.75
C ARG A 215 15.71 -10.66 -19.07
N HIS A 216 14.80 -9.91 -18.44
CA HIS A 216 14.61 -8.48 -18.67
C HIS A 216 15.18 -7.60 -17.55
N TRP A 217 15.55 -8.19 -16.42
CA TRP A 217 16.09 -7.43 -15.30
C TRP A 217 17.44 -6.78 -15.65
N HIS A 218 17.69 -5.64 -15.03
CA HIS A 218 19.03 -5.05 -15.02
C HIS A 218 19.97 -5.90 -14.18
N GLU A 219 21.27 -5.78 -14.46
CA GLU A 219 22.29 -6.63 -13.83
C GLU A 219 22.30 -6.61 -12.28
N PRO A 220 22.10 -5.47 -11.57
CA PRO A 220 22.07 -5.50 -10.11
C PRO A 220 21.01 -6.45 -9.56
N VAL A 221 19.82 -6.47 -10.19
CA VAL A 221 18.72 -7.39 -9.81
C VAL A 221 19.07 -8.83 -10.17
N GLN A 222 19.63 -9.06 -11.37
CA GLN A 222 20.06 -10.41 -11.78
C GLN A 222 21.13 -10.96 -10.82
N GLN A 223 22.14 -10.16 -10.49
CA GLN A 223 23.17 -10.54 -9.53
C GLN A 223 22.54 -10.89 -8.18
N TYR A 224 21.72 -10.00 -7.64
CA TYR A 224 21.09 -10.19 -6.34
C TYR A 224 20.27 -11.50 -6.28
N VAL A 225 19.40 -11.73 -7.26
CA VAL A 225 18.55 -12.94 -7.29
C VAL A 225 19.39 -14.21 -7.55
N ASN A 226 20.39 -14.15 -8.39
CA ASN A 226 21.29 -15.29 -8.60
C ASN A 226 22.03 -15.70 -7.33
N GLU A 227 22.45 -14.74 -6.50
CA GLU A 227 23.06 -15.05 -5.19
C GLU A 227 22.06 -15.72 -4.23
N LEU A 228 20.77 -15.30 -4.23
CA LEU A 228 19.73 -15.96 -3.43
C LEU A 228 19.50 -17.40 -3.90
N ASN A 229 19.46 -17.62 -5.22
CA ASN A 229 19.23 -18.92 -5.82
C ASN A 229 20.41 -19.88 -5.68
N ALA A 230 21.62 -19.37 -5.53
CA ALA A 230 22.81 -20.18 -5.30
C ALA A 230 22.82 -20.86 -3.92
N GLY A 231 21.95 -20.46 -3.00
CA GLY A 231 21.74 -21.11 -1.72
C GLY A 231 23.00 -21.14 -0.84
N LYS A 232 23.13 -22.22 -0.08
CA LYS A 232 24.27 -22.43 0.85
C LYS A 232 25.63 -22.49 0.15
N GLU A 233 25.66 -22.96 -1.09
CA GLU A 233 26.86 -23.11 -1.89
C GLU A 233 27.33 -21.77 -2.49
N GLY A 234 26.45 -20.76 -2.47
CA GLY A 234 26.70 -19.43 -3.01
C GLY A 234 27.26 -18.44 -2.00
N PRO A 235 27.47 -17.19 -2.41
CA PRO A 235 28.09 -16.15 -1.59
C PRO A 235 27.25 -15.77 -0.35
N ARG A 236 25.95 -16.09 -0.34
CA ARG A 236 25.05 -15.82 0.78
C ARG A 236 25.16 -16.89 1.88
N GLN A 237 25.71 -18.07 1.59
CA GLN A 237 25.85 -19.22 2.50
C GLN A 237 24.54 -19.57 3.22
N ALA A 238 23.41 -19.34 2.59
CA ALA A 238 22.06 -19.54 3.14
C ALA A 238 21.04 -19.83 2.03
N ASP A 239 20.09 -20.71 2.32
CA ASP A 239 18.97 -21.00 1.42
C ASP A 239 17.91 -19.92 1.58
N PHE A 240 17.35 -19.47 0.46
CA PHE A 240 16.26 -18.51 0.38
C PHE A 240 15.04 -19.13 -0.30
N ASN A 241 13.84 -18.74 0.15
CA ASN A 241 12.59 -19.17 -0.44
C ASN A 241 11.92 -18.02 -1.21
N MET A 242 11.59 -18.26 -2.47
CA MET A 242 10.77 -17.34 -3.24
C MET A 242 9.28 -17.50 -2.83
N ARG A 243 8.64 -16.36 -2.57
CA ARG A 243 7.21 -16.28 -2.25
C ARG A 243 6.61 -15.14 -3.06
N TRP A 244 5.87 -15.45 -4.12
CA TRP A 244 5.25 -14.47 -5.00
C TRP A 244 3.74 -14.69 -5.07
N ILE A 245 2.94 -13.70 -4.64
CA ILE A 245 1.47 -13.75 -4.65
C ILE A 245 0.90 -12.93 -5.81
N ALA A 246 1.67 -11.99 -6.34
CA ALA A 246 1.26 -11.05 -7.38
C ALA A 246 0.16 -10.06 -6.92
N SER A 247 0.13 -9.73 -5.65
CA SER A 247 -0.64 -8.66 -5.03
C SER A 247 0.27 -8.01 -4.00
N MET A 248 0.51 -6.70 -4.11
CA MET A 248 1.45 -6.00 -3.24
C MET A 248 0.99 -6.03 -1.78
N VAL A 249 -0.31 -5.82 -1.53
CA VAL A 249 -0.86 -5.88 -0.17
C VAL A 249 -0.61 -7.23 0.50
N ALA A 250 -0.76 -8.33 -0.24
CA ALA A 250 -0.58 -9.67 0.31
C ALA A 250 0.90 -10.01 0.54
N ASP A 251 1.78 -9.65 -0.40
CA ASP A 251 3.23 -9.84 -0.26
C ASP A 251 3.79 -8.98 0.89
N VAL A 252 3.39 -7.71 1.00
CA VAL A 252 3.82 -6.81 2.10
C VAL A 252 3.27 -7.28 3.44
N HIS A 253 2.02 -7.76 3.50
CA HIS A 253 1.45 -8.30 4.74
C HIS A 253 2.22 -9.52 5.25
N ARG A 254 2.66 -10.40 4.35
CA ARG A 254 3.54 -11.52 4.71
C ARG A 254 4.89 -11.02 5.25
N ILE A 255 5.47 -10.00 4.61
CA ILE A 255 6.75 -9.41 5.02
C ILE A 255 6.65 -8.76 6.41
N LEU A 256 5.59 -8.01 6.67
CA LEU A 256 5.32 -7.45 8.01
C LEU A 256 5.18 -8.54 9.07
N SER A 257 4.63 -9.69 8.70
CA SER A 257 4.39 -10.78 9.65
C SER A 257 5.63 -11.60 9.97
N ARG A 258 6.59 -11.76 9.05
CA ARG A 258 7.72 -12.68 9.25
C ARG A 258 9.04 -12.31 8.53
N GLY A 259 9.11 -11.13 7.94
CA GLY A 259 10.26 -10.70 7.15
C GLY A 259 10.17 -11.13 5.69
N GLY A 260 11.08 -10.60 4.90
CA GLY A 260 11.16 -10.80 3.45
C GLY A 260 11.58 -9.52 2.74
N ILE A 261 11.84 -9.65 1.44
CA ILE A 261 11.98 -8.51 0.54
C ILE A 261 11.01 -8.68 -0.63
N PHE A 262 10.20 -7.65 -0.90
CA PHE A 262 9.40 -7.52 -2.11
C PHE A 262 10.15 -6.69 -3.14
N MET A 263 10.15 -7.16 -4.39
CA MET A 263 10.86 -6.51 -5.48
C MET A 263 9.99 -6.39 -6.71
N TYR A 264 9.81 -5.17 -7.17
CA TYR A 264 9.23 -4.86 -8.48
C TYR A 264 10.15 -3.88 -9.22
N PRO A 265 11.25 -4.40 -9.82
CA PRO A 265 12.27 -3.57 -10.46
C PRO A 265 11.79 -2.95 -11.78
N ALA A 266 12.45 -1.88 -12.19
CA ALA A 266 12.50 -1.47 -13.59
C ALA A 266 13.11 -2.57 -14.45
N ASP A 267 12.71 -2.68 -15.70
CA ASP A 267 13.24 -3.66 -16.62
C ASP A 267 13.51 -3.11 -18.03
N LYS A 268 14.25 -3.87 -18.84
CA LYS A 268 14.74 -3.48 -20.17
C LYS A 268 13.62 -3.37 -21.22
N ARG A 269 12.40 -3.85 -20.96
CA ARG A 269 11.28 -3.77 -21.90
C ARG A 269 10.69 -2.37 -22.00
N THR A 270 10.81 -1.62 -20.92
CA THR A 270 10.26 -0.26 -20.81
C THR A 270 11.34 0.69 -20.28
N PRO A 271 12.41 0.98 -21.10
CA PRO A 271 13.56 1.76 -20.64
C PRO A 271 13.19 3.18 -20.21
N ASP A 272 12.11 3.73 -20.77
CA ASP A 272 11.61 5.08 -20.45
C ASP A 272 10.69 5.11 -19.22
N ARG A 273 10.45 3.95 -18.59
CA ARG A 273 9.63 3.86 -17.38
C ARG A 273 10.48 3.39 -16.19
N PRO A 274 10.56 4.19 -15.12
CA PRO A 274 11.42 3.88 -13.97
C PRO A 274 10.92 2.69 -13.14
N GLY A 275 9.75 2.13 -13.45
CA GLY A 275 9.15 0.97 -12.79
C GLY A 275 7.74 0.70 -13.29
N LYS A 276 7.03 -0.18 -12.60
CA LYS A 276 5.63 -0.53 -12.91
C LYS A 276 4.64 0.00 -11.87
N LEU A 277 5.01 -0.02 -10.59
CA LEU A 277 4.16 0.42 -9.50
C LEU A 277 4.08 1.95 -9.44
N ARG A 278 2.98 2.49 -8.93
CA ARG A 278 2.76 3.93 -8.81
C ARG A 278 3.37 4.46 -7.52
N LEU A 279 4.10 5.57 -7.64
CA LEU A 279 4.79 6.18 -6.50
C LEU A 279 3.79 6.58 -5.40
N MET A 280 2.71 7.27 -5.77
CA MET A 280 1.79 7.88 -4.81
C MET A 280 0.79 6.88 -4.24
N TYR A 281 0.24 5.99 -5.06
CA TYR A 281 -0.87 5.12 -4.66
C TYR A 281 -0.41 3.84 -3.98
N GLU A 282 0.79 3.34 -4.31
CA GLU A 282 1.33 2.05 -3.86
C GLU A 282 2.65 2.21 -3.10
N ALA A 283 3.69 2.77 -3.75
CA ALA A 283 5.05 2.75 -3.21
C ALA A 283 5.21 3.62 -1.96
N ASN A 284 4.69 4.85 -1.94
CA ASN A 284 4.77 5.75 -0.78
C ASN A 284 4.04 5.19 0.46
N PRO A 285 2.75 4.82 0.39
CA PRO A 285 2.06 4.27 1.57
C PRO A 285 2.70 2.99 2.09
N MET A 286 3.08 2.06 1.20
CA MET A 286 3.72 0.81 1.62
C MET A 286 5.12 1.04 2.19
N SER A 287 5.89 1.98 1.64
CA SER A 287 7.20 2.35 2.18
C SER A 287 7.09 2.97 3.57
N PHE A 288 6.10 3.83 3.78
CA PHE A 288 5.87 4.43 5.10
C PHE A 288 5.54 3.36 6.14
N ILE A 289 4.65 2.42 5.82
CA ILE A 289 4.30 1.30 6.70
C ILE A 289 5.52 0.43 6.99
N VAL A 290 6.26 0.05 5.96
CA VAL A 290 7.45 -0.83 6.09
C VAL A 290 8.53 -0.18 6.95
N GLU A 291 8.82 1.11 6.77
CA GLU A 291 9.81 1.82 7.56
C GLU A 291 9.35 2.03 9.02
N GLN A 292 8.06 2.32 9.26
CA GLN A 292 7.49 2.38 10.61
C GLN A 292 7.57 1.02 11.34
N ALA A 293 7.61 -0.08 10.60
CA ALA A 293 7.85 -1.42 11.14
C ALA A 293 9.34 -1.79 11.28
N GLY A 294 10.28 -0.88 11.00
CA GLY A 294 11.73 -1.10 11.11
C GLY A 294 12.38 -1.73 9.87
N GLY A 295 11.65 -1.85 8.77
CA GLY A 295 12.19 -2.22 7.47
C GLY A 295 12.79 -1.04 6.71
N ALA A 296 13.01 -1.21 5.41
CA ALA A 296 13.49 -0.16 4.50
C ALA A 296 12.78 -0.24 3.15
N ALA A 297 12.83 0.85 2.37
CA ALA A 297 12.28 0.91 1.04
C ALA A 297 13.12 1.80 0.10
N THR A 298 13.41 1.32 -1.11
CA THR A 298 14.24 2.00 -2.11
C THR A 298 13.71 1.75 -3.53
N ASN A 299 14.02 2.66 -4.44
CA ASN A 299 13.85 2.40 -5.88
C ASN A 299 15.06 1.70 -6.52
N GLY A 300 16.05 1.32 -5.69
CA GLY A 300 17.36 0.80 -6.07
C GLY A 300 18.49 1.81 -5.86
N GLU A 301 18.20 3.11 -5.86
CA GLU A 301 19.20 4.18 -5.80
C GLU A 301 18.97 5.12 -4.61
N GLN A 302 17.71 5.44 -4.33
CA GLN A 302 17.33 6.36 -3.25
C GLN A 302 16.12 5.81 -2.49
N ARG A 303 15.95 6.31 -1.30
CA ARG A 303 14.80 6.00 -0.45
C ARG A 303 13.50 6.47 -1.12
N ILE A 304 12.49 5.61 -1.19
CA ILE A 304 11.21 5.93 -1.86
C ILE A 304 10.54 7.16 -1.23
N LEU A 305 10.49 7.26 0.08
CA LEU A 305 9.82 8.37 0.77
C LEU A 305 10.42 9.76 0.50
N ASP A 306 11.68 9.83 0.01
CA ASP A 306 12.35 11.09 -0.32
C ASP A 306 12.08 11.54 -1.77
N ILE A 307 11.40 10.71 -2.58
CA ILE A 307 11.07 11.06 -3.96
C ILE A 307 9.90 12.03 -3.98
N THR A 308 10.08 13.19 -4.59
CA THR A 308 8.99 14.12 -4.87
C THR A 308 8.33 13.74 -6.19
N PRO A 309 7.02 13.41 -6.21
CA PRO A 309 6.32 13.05 -7.43
C PRO A 309 6.30 14.19 -8.44
N GLY A 310 6.53 13.91 -9.72
CA GLY A 310 6.40 14.86 -10.83
C GLY A 310 4.97 14.96 -11.38
N HIS A 311 4.16 13.90 -11.20
CA HIS A 311 2.74 13.83 -11.58
C HIS A 311 2.03 12.72 -10.80
N LEU A 312 0.68 12.73 -10.79
CA LEU A 312 -0.15 11.82 -9.99
C LEU A 312 0.14 10.33 -10.23
N HIS A 313 0.37 9.95 -11.49
CA HIS A 313 0.55 8.55 -11.90
C HIS A 313 2.02 8.18 -12.15
N GLU A 314 2.94 8.88 -11.51
CA GLU A 314 4.37 8.56 -11.62
C GLU A 314 4.64 7.12 -11.17
N ARG A 315 5.41 6.40 -11.99
CA ARG A 315 5.80 5.01 -11.72
C ARG A 315 7.21 4.96 -11.15
N VAL A 316 7.46 3.93 -10.34
CA VAL A 316 8.75 3.75 -9.68
C VAL A 316 9.08 2.27 -9.53
N ALA A 317 10.38 1.93 -9.57
CA ALA A 317 10.86 0.63 -9.11
C ALA A 317 10.74 0.53 -7.60
N VAL A 318 10.41 -0.66 -7.08
CA VAL A 318 10.19 -0.86 -5.64
C VAL A 318 10.99 -2.05 -5.14
N PHE A 319 11.75 -1.81 -4.08
CA PHE A 319 12.41 -2.81 -3.25
C PHE A 319 12.12 -2.46 -1.81
N LEU A 320 11.38 -3.28 -1.07
CA LEU A 320 11.01 -2.97 0.31
C LEU A 320 10.93 -4.23 1.18
N GLY A 321 11.17 -4.08 2.46
CA GLY A 321 11.10 -5.17 3.43
C GLY A 321 12.24 -5.15 4.45
N SER A 322 12.81 -6.35 4.74
CA SER A 322 13.91 -6.52 5.68
C SER A 322 15.12 -5.68 5.31
N LYS A 323 15.55 -4.84 6.25
CA LYS A 323 16.50 -3.74 6.00
C LYS A 323 17.82 -4.22 5.37
N ASN A 324 18.42 -5.29 5.86
CA ASN A 324 19.69 -5.76 5.35
C ASN A 324 19.62 -6.23 3.88
N GLU A 325 18.47 -6.74 3.45
CA GLU A 325 18.27 -7.13 2.05
C GLU A 325 18.03 -5.92 1.15
N VAL A 326 17.27 -4.93 1.62
CA VAL A 326 17.05 -3.69 0.90
C VAL A 326 18.35 -2.89 0.75
N ASP A 327 19.14 -2.76 1.82
CA ASP A 327 20.44 -2.10 1.79
C ASP A 327 21.42 -2.81 0.81
N ARG A 328 21.36 -4.15 0.74
CA ARG A 328 22.20 -4.93 -0.19
C ARG A 328 21.83 -4.68 -1.65
N VAL A 329 20.56 -4.76 -2.01
CA VAL A 329 20.13 -4.52 -3.40
C VAL A 329 20.42 -3.09 -3.82
N THR A 330 20.25 -2.11 -2.93
CA THR A 330 20.60 -0.71 -3.15
C THR A 330 22.09 -0.56 -3.44
N ARG A 331 22.96 -1.19 -2.63
CA ARG A 331 24.40 -1.16 -2.86
C ARG A 331 24.76 -1.70 -4.25
N TYR A 332 24.16 -2.79 -4.71
CA TYR A 332 24.46 -3.36 -6.04
C TYR A 332 24.07 -2.40 -7.17
N HIS A 333 23.01 -1.62 -7.02
CA HIS A 333 22.64 -0.59 -7.99
C HIS A 333 23.66 0.57 -8.00
N LEU A 334 24.12 1.02 -6.82
CA LEU A 334 25.04 2.15 -6.69
C LEU A 334 26.48 1.81 -7.13
N GLU A 335 26.97 0.58 -6.90
CA GLU A 335 28.30 0.13 -7.30
C GLU A 335 28.47 0.10 -8.82
N ARG A 336 27.39 -0.07 -9.58
CA ARG A 336 27.43 -0.08 -11.04
C ARG A 336 27.39 1.28 -11.71
N LYS A 337 27.05 2.32 -10.99
CA LYS A 337 27.09 3.70 -11.50
C LYS A 337 28.50 4.31 -11.45
N LYS A 338 29.41 3.62 -10.78
CA LYS A 338 30.85 3.98 -10.73
C LYS A 338 31.63 3.29 -11.86
#